data_b77618a3bd868053545d1b5e7346eed1
#
_entry.id   b77618a3bd868053545d1b5e7346eed1
#
_cell.length_a   1.000
_cell.length_b   1.000
_cell.length_c   1.000
_cell.angle_alpha   90.00
_cell.angle_beta   90.00
_cell.angle_gamma   90.00
#
_symmetry.space_group_name_H-M   'P 1'
#
loop_
_entity.id
_entity.type
_entity.pdbx_description
1 polymer ?
#
loop_
_entity_poly.entity_id
_entity_poly.type
_entity_poly.pdbx_seq_one_letter_code
_entity_poly.pdbx_strand_id
1 'polypeptide(L)'
;MRHIIKLSNIGSVIFSVFFMISCNSSDDDSTILTPGITIEEGKLKDFPLFGIQYKEINIVDPEIVENKEVKYGDIKITVSSTTSLDNISASITSAELNLSKFSISPGNEIGLSYEDQKINVYTIRAAIGDKEELLHYNVSIVKEVEPVPETLKITNFTFEKSKNPGLPNDITISRTIEDTGRDKIYLFVPLGTDFTKLIPTITYDGTKLFYTQDSSVAPVDMDAEYPDGNASIDFKYPKNFILAVKDKNNDKLRTTTVIVDVINPLEIETVSITTPDATEGNSETFTVTKWINQGNHILEYEKATTYENQEPITPTRVITARRTLPSGGLIPGESRDVSVTVNSRDYPQGTYKTTAVFYPSIKYNKGIDDVLESVKLSITSKIVK
;
A
#
# COMPACT_ATOMS: atom_id res chain seq x y z
N MET A 1 -47.25 18.47 33.27
CA MET A 1 -46.89 19.50 34.26
C MET A 1 -45.94 20.50 33.60
N ARG A 2 -46.41 21.73 33.57
CA ARG A 2 -45.68 22.90 33.04
C ARG A 2 -44.59 23.31 34.02
N HIS A 3 -43.43 23.67 33.56
CA HIS A 3 -42.67 24.76 34.18
C HIS A 3 -41.88 25.54 33.11
N ILE A 4 -42.31 26.78 33.01
CA ILE A 4 -41.74 27.93 32.36
C ILE A 4 -40.85 28.64 33.39
N ILE A 5 -39.64 29.06 33.02
CA ILE A 5 -38.89 30.16 33.67
C ILE A 5 -37.96 30.75 32.64
N LYS A 6 -38.27 31.88 32.10
CA LYS A 6 -37.96 33.29 32.33
C LYS A 6 -36.64 33.77 31.76
N LEU A 7 -36.81 34.65 30.76
CA LEU A 7 -35.81 35.62 30.28
C LEU A 7 -35.36 36.56 31.41
N SER A 8 -34.08 36.97 31.31
CA SER A 8 -33.60 38.21 31.95
C SER A 8 -32.71 38.97 30.96
N ASN A 9 -33.22 40.11 30.52
CA ASN A 9 -32.53 41.21 29.87
C ASN A 9 -31.72 42.02 30.88
N ILE A 10 -30.53 42.43 30.55
CA ILE A 10 -29.77 43.60 31.08
C ILE A 10 -28.62 43.76 30.07
N GLY A 11 -28.29 44.80 29.36
CA GLY A 11 -28.45 46.23 29.57
C GLY A 11 -27.25 46.83 28.90
N SER A 12 -27.52 47.63 27.89
CA SER A 12 -26.57 48.41 27.10
C SER A 12 -25.87 49.47 27.95
N VAL A 13 -24.54 49.58 27.83
CA VAL A 13 -23.83 50.82 28.21
C VAL A 13 -22.82 51.13 27.12
N ILE A 14 -23.19 52.17 26.37
CA ILE A 14 -22.33 52.86 25.43
C ILE A 14 -21.43 53.84 26.22
N PHE A 15 -20.11 53.71 26.09
CA PHE A 15 -19.19 54.77 26.52
C PHE A 15 -18.37 55.24 25.32
N SER A 16 -18.83 56.39 24.81
CA SER A 16 -18.08 57.18 23.82
C SER A 16 -17.07 58.05 24.56
N VAL A 17 -15.80 57.84 24.29
CA VAL A 17 -14.75 58.78 24.69
C VAL A 17 -14.14 59.40 23.43
N PHE A 18 -14.48 60.65 23.22
CA PHE A 18 -13.79 61.53 22.25
C PHE A 18 -12.45 61.97 22.85
N PHE A 19 -11.34 61.62 22.19
CA PHE A 19 -10.09 62.30 22.38
C PHE A 19 -9.75 63.14 21.16
N MET A 20 -9.81 64.43 21.33
CA MET A 20 -9.18 65.41 20.47
C MET A 20 -7.68 65.38 20.73
N ILE A 21 -6.88 65.14 19.75
CA ILE A 21 -5.45 65.35 19.82
C ILE A 21 -5.06 66.40 18.77
N SER A 22 -4.54 67.49 19.30
CA SER A 22 -3.96 68.65 18.62
C SER A 22 -2.77 68.25 17.75
N CYS A 23 -2.73 68.76 16.53
CA CYS A 23 -1.55 68.78 15.68
C CYS A 23 -0.41 69.55 16.39
N ASN A 24 0.74 68.93 16.45
CA ASN A 24 2.00 69.65 16.54
C ASN A 24 2.99 69.03 15.55
N SER A 25 3.36 69.80 14.56
CA SER A 25 4.34 69.50 13.55
C SER A 25 5.74 69.53 14.16
N SER A 26 6.43 68.41 14.09
CA SER A 26 7.88 68.39 14.05
C SER A 26 8.30 67.26 13.12
N ASP A 27 9.02 67.59 12.08
CA ASP A 27 9.70 66.72 11.15
C ASP A 27 10.64 65.78 11.90
N ASP A 28 10.27 64.49 11.96
CA ASP A 28 11.20 63.42 12.19
C ASP A 28 10.81 62.28 11.24
N ASP A 29 11.63 62.14 10.22
CA ASP A 29 11.51 61.11 9.18
C ASP A 29 11.84 59.73 9.80
N SER A 30 10.95 59.26 10.69
CA SER A 30 10.92 57.88 11.12
C SER A 30 9.99 57.13 10.16
N THR A 31 10.55 56.56 9.11
CA THR A 31 9.95 55.47 8.36
C THR A 31 9.45 54.43 9.36
N ILE A 32 8.17 54.48 9.69
CA ILE A 32 7.50 53.40 10.37
C ILE A 32 7.54 52.22 9.37
N LEU A 33 8.54 51.38 9.54
CA LEU A 33 8.58 50.09 8.89
C LEU A 33 7.33 49.32 9.36
N THR A 34 6.30 49.35 8.55
CA THR A 34 5.17 48.43 8.70
C THR A 34 5.79 47.00 8.71
N PRO A 35 5.65 46.21 9.76
CA PRO A 35 6.20 44.87 9.77
C PRO A 35 5.66 44.15 8.54
N GLY A 36 6.53 43.79 7.60
CA GLY A 36 6.13 43.05 6.41
C GLY A 36 5.43 41.75 6.83
N ILE A 37 4.36 41.39 6.14
CA ILE A 37 3.72 40.08 6.32
C ILE A 37 4.76 39.02 5.99
N THR A 38 4.95 38.04 6.85
CA THR A 38 5.81 36.89 6.59
C THR A 38 4.97 35.74 6.12
N ILE A 39 5.49 34.91 5.22
CA ILE A 39 4.82 33.70 4.73
C ILE A 39 4.51 32.71 5.88
N GLU A 40 5.32 32.70 6.93
CA GLU A 40 5.12 31.94 8.17
C GLU A 40 3.75 32.22 8.83
N GLU A 41 3.23 33.46 8.71
CA GLU A 41 1.92 33.82 9.26
C GLU A 41 0.75 33.19 8.48
N GLY A 42 1.02 32.61 7.29
CA GLY A 42 0.05 31.89 6.44
C GLY A 42 -0.13 30.44 6.81
N LYS A 43 0.58 29.92 7.82
CA LYS A 43 0.40 28.53 8.28
C LYS A 43 -0.99 28.35 8.88
N LEU A 44 -1.64 27.25 8.50
CA LEU A 44 -2.97 26.89 9.00
C LEU A 44 -2.90 26.38 10.42
N LYS A 45 -3.78 26.87 11.30
CA LYS A 45 -3.89 26.41 12.69
C LYS A 45 -4.80 25.21 12.84
N ASP A 46 -5.78 25.08 11.94
CA ASP A 46 -6.75 23.99 11.85
C ASP A 46 -7.31 23.95 10.42
N PHE A 47 -8.03 22.88 10.09
CA PHE A 47 -8.68 22.71 8.78
C PHE A 47 -10.11 22.17 8.95
N PRO A 48 -11.05 22.98 9.45
CA PRO A 48 -12.42 22.56 9.63
C PRO A 48 -13.13 22.31 8.28
N LEU A 49 -14.02 21.31 8.29
CA LEU A 49 -14.85 20.92 7.16
C LEU A 49 -16.28 21.45 7.35
N PHE A 50 -16.90 21.90 6.26
CA PHE A 50 -18.26 22.41 6.34
C PHE A 50 -19.27 21.30 6.63
N GLY A 51 -19.95 21.41 7.78
CA GLY A 51 -20.98 20.46 8.19
C GLY A 51 -20.49 19.06 8.57
N ILE A 52 -19.17 18.82 8.60
CA ILE A 52 -18.57 17.52 8.93
C ILE A 52 -17.69 17.67 10.16
N GLN A 53 -17.95 16.84 11.18
CA GLN A 53 -17.03 16.70 12.31
C GLN A 53 -16.01 15.61 12.00
N TYR A 54 -14.74 15.93 12.11
CA TYR A 54 -13.68 14.94 12.01
C TYR A 54 -13.37 14.31 13.37
N LYS A 55 -12.83 13.09 13.32
CA LYS A 55 -12.40 12.32 14.49
C LYS A 55 -10.98 12.70 14.89
N GLU A 56 -10.16 12.93 13.90
CA GLU A 56 -8.74 13.24 14.06
C GLU A 56 -8.28 14.13 12.92
N ILE A 57 -7.37 15.05 13.23
CA ILE A 57 -6.65 15.86 12.26
C ILE A 57 -5.16 15.86 12.59
N ASN A 58 -4.33 15.69 11.58
CA ASN A 58 -2.88 15.84 11.69
C ASN A 58 -2.44 16.87 10.66
N ILE A 59 -1.81 17.95 11.13
CA ILE A 59 -1.28 19.04 10.29
C ILE A 59 0.24 19.02 10.43
N VAL A 60 0.91 18.87 9.30
CA VAL A 60 2.35 19.06 9.16
C VAL A 60 2.56 20.32 8.33
N ASP A 61 3.19 21.32 8.92
CA ASP A 61 3.40 22.60 8.24
C ASP A 61 4.33 22.48 7.04
N PRO A 62 4.16 23.37 6.04
CA PRO A 62 5.14 23.54 4.97
C PRO A 62 6.52 23.91 5.51
N GLU A 63 7.55 23.39 4.88
CA GLU A 63 8.94 23.76 5.20
C GLU A 63 9.31 25.06 4.46
N ILE A 64 9.76 26.04 5.23
CA ILE A 64 10.10 27.37 4.73
C ILE A 64 11.57 27.65 5.00
N VAL A 65 12.31 28.01 3.97
CA VAL A 65 13.72 28.41 4.06
C VAL A 65 13.87 29.77 3.36
N GLU A 66 14.49 30.72 4.03
CA GLU A 66 14.70 32.10 3.52
C GLU A 66 13.40 32.72 2.98
N ASN A 67 12.30 32.58 3.73
CA ASN A 67 10.97 33.07 3.39
C ASN A 67 10.39 32.50 2.09
N LYS A 68 10.81 31.29 1.69
CA LYS A 68 10.29 30.54 0.55
C LYS A 68 9.89 29.14 0.94
N GLU A 69 8.77 28.67 0.46
CA GLU A 69 8.37 27.27 0.61
C GLU A 69 9.33 26.35 -0.17
N VAL A 70 9.93 25.38 0.52
CA VAL A 70 10.78 24.35 -0.07
C VAL A 70 10.11 22.98 -0.09
N LYS A 71 9.06 22.80 0.74
CA LYS A 71 8.28 21.57 0.80
C LYS A 71 6.84 21.90 1.21
N TYR A 72 5.87 21.24 0.55
CA TYR A 72 4.45 21.36 0.90
C TYR A 72 4.18 20.80 2.29
N GLY A 73 3.23 21.39 2.98
CA GLY A 73 2.63 20.82 4.18
C GLY A 73 1.68 19.69 3.84
N ASP A 74 1.31 18.91 4.85
CA ASP A 74 0.37 17.81 4.73
C ASP A 74 -0.73 17.94 5.80
N ILE A 75 -1.99 17.81 5.38
CA ILE A 75 -3.15 17.75 6.28
C ILE A 75 -3.85 16.42 6.04
N LYS A 76 -3.90 15.59 7.07
CA LYS A 76 -4.62 14.33 7.06
C LYS A 76 -5.78 14.39 8.04
N ILE A 77 -6.99 14.22 7.53
CA ILE A 77 -8.24 14.27 8.31
C ILE A 77 -8.89 12.89 8.31
N THR A 78 -9.27 12.40 9.47
CA THR A 78 -10.07 11.18 9.61
C THR A 78 -11.51 11.54 9.97
N VAL A 79 -12.45 11.11 9.14
CA VAL A 79 -13.90 11.30 9.34
C VAL A 79 -14.60 9.98 9.66
N SER A 80 -15.87 10.04 10.06
CA SER A 80 -16.67 8.84 10.31
C SER A 80 -16.72 7.94 9.06
N SER A 81 -16.78 6.63 9.26
CA SER A 81 -16.96 5.61 8.20
C SER A 81 -18.17 5.86 7.31
N THR A 82 -19.22 6.51 7.84
CA THR A 82 -20.47 6.83 7.13
C THR A 82 -20.42 8.16 6.37
N THR A 83 -19.35 8.97 6.51
CA THR A 83 -19.24 10.26 5.84
C THR A 83 -19.01 10.06 4.34
N SER A 84 -19.76 10.78 3.48
CA SER A 84 -19.42 10.84 2.05
C SER A 84 -18.14 11.61 1.86
N LEU A 85 -17.23 11.07 1.04
CA LEU A 85 -15.97 11.74 0.67
C LEU A 85 -16.10 12.56 -0.63
N ASP A 86 -17.29 12.64 -1.17
CA ASP A 86 -17.58 13.47 -2.32
C ASP A 86 -18.18 14.82 -1.91
N ASN A 87 -17.84 15.87 -2.66
CA ASN A 87 -18.34 17.23 -2.47
C ASN A 87 -18.09 17.80 -1.05
N ILE A 88 -16.89 17.62 -0.50
CA ILE A 88 -16.48 18.17 0.78
C ILE A 88 -15.85 19.55 0.60
N SER A 89 -16.34 20.54 1.33
CA SER A 89 -15.79 21.91 1.36
C SER A 89 -15.02 22.17 2.67
N ALA A 90 -14.00 22.99 2.61
CA ALA A 90 -13.37 23.57 3.78
C ALA A 90 -14.29 24.64 4.42
N SER A 91 -14.05 24.96 5.70
CA SER A 91 -14.77 26.01 6.44
C SER A 91 -13.77 26.91 7.16
N ILE A 92 -12.82 27.46 6.40
CA ILE A 92 -11.73 28.29 6.94
C ILE A 92 -12.25 29.68 7.28
N THR A 93 -11.99 30.12 8.50
CA THR A 93 -12.32 31.45 9.00
C THR A 93 -11.06 32.20 9.44
N SER A 94 -11.23 33.39 9.98
CA SER A 94 -10.11 34.16 10.52
C SER A 94 -9.46 33.54 11.79
N ALA A 95 -10.09 32.51 12.36
CA ALA A 95 -9.51 31.74 13.45
C ALA A 95 -8.37 30.81 12.98
N GLU A 96 -8.55 30.20 11.80
CA GLU A 96 -7.59 29.25 11.22
C GLU A 96 -6.53 29.95 10.38
N LEU A 97 -6.92 31.01 9.64
CA LEU A 97 -6.07 31.76 8.74
C LEU A 97 -6.41 33.26 8.82
N ASN A 98 -5.43 34.12 8.92
CA ASN A 98 -5.70 35.56 8.88
C ASN A 98 -6.17 36.02 7.49
N LEU A 99 -7.49 35.93 7.23
CA LEU A 99 -8.10 36.24 5.93
C LEU A 99 -8.00 37.73 5.51
N SER A 100 -7.54 38.61 6.40
CA SER A 100 -7.24 40.03 6.01
C SER A 100 -5.89 40.14 5.31
N LYS A 101 -5.00 39.16 5.48
CA LYS A 101 -3.66 39.15 4.90
C LYS A 101 -3.45 38.02 3.87
N PHE A 102 -4.24 36.96 3.96
CA PHE A 102 -4.09 35.75 3.16
C PHE A 102 -5.39 35.34 2.51
N SER A 103 -5.31 34.73 1.37
CA SER A 103 -6.42 34.02 0.72
C SER A 103 -6.09 32.53 0.61
N ILE A 104 -7.12 31.69 0.50
CA ILE A 104 -6.99 30.26 0.33
C ILE A 104 -7.75 29.80 -0.93
N SER A 105 -7.16 28.91 -1.68
CA SER A 105 -7.76 28.30 -2.88
C SER A 105 -7.47 26.79 -2.88
N PRO A 106 -8.47 25.91 -3.09
CA PRO A 106 -9.91 26.22 -3.27
C PRO A 106 -10.52 26.93 -2.04
N GLY A 107 -11.52 27.80 -2.29
CA GLY A 107 -12.27 28.50 -1.23
C GLY A 107 -13.34 27.62 -0.57
N ASN A 108 -13.95 28.15 0.48
CA ASN A 108 -14.97 27.44 1.27
C ASN A 108 -16.21 27.01 0.47
N GLU A 109 -16.49 27.68 -0.65
CA GLU A 109 -17.63 27.39 -1.54
C GLU A 109 -17.39 26.23 -2.49
N ILE A 110 -16.18 25.74 -2.57
CA ILE A 110 -15.78 24.71 -3.53
C ILE A 110 -15.79 23.33 -2.83
N GLY A 111 -16.73 22.49 -3.24
CA GLY A 111 -16.75 21.07 -2.85
C GLY A 111 -15.80 20.25 -3.70
N LEU A 112 -14.96 19.47 -3.05
CA LEU A 112 -13.98 18.59 -3.66
C LEU A 112 -14.28 17.12 -3.32
N SER A 113 -13.87 16.21 -4.21
CA SER A 113 -13.92 14.79 -3.94
C SER A 113 -12.58 14.31 -3.35
N TYR A 114 -12.68 13.45 -2.32
CA TYR A 114 -11.58 12.77 -1.66
C TYR A 114 -11.72 11.24 -1.77
N GLU A 115 -12.61 10.78 -2.65
CA GLU A 115 -12.76 9.35 -2.94
C GLU A 115 -11.43 8.78 -3.50
N ASP A 116 -11.24 7.48 -3.37
CA ASP A 116 -10.05 6.77 -3.86
C ASP A 116 -8.72 7.31 -3.32
N GLN A 117 -8.74 7.84 -2.08
CA GLN A 117 -7.56 8.45 -1.43
C GLN A 117 -6.98 9.65 -2.20
N LYS A 118 -7.83 10.35 -2.93
CA LYS A 118 -7.44 11.53 -3.67
C LYS A 118 -6.90 12.60 -2.74
N ILE A 119 -5.79 13.18 -3.12
CA ILE A 119 -5.16 14.33 -2.44
C ILE A 119 -5.52 15.59 -3.21
N ASN A 120 -6.05 16.59 -2.52
CA ASN A 120 -6.30 17.90 -3.09
C ASN A 120 -5.32 18.92 -2.51
N VAL A 121 -4.77 19.77 -3.37
CA VAL A 121 -3.82 20.81 -2.96
C VAL A 121 -4.57 22.10 -2.64
N TYR A 122 -4.35 22.64 -1.45
CA TYR A 122 -4.80 23.96 -1.05
C TYR A 122 -3.62 24.92 -1.09
N THR A 123 -3.80 26.05 -1.73
CA THR A 123 -2.81 27.11 -1.88
C THR A 123 -3.21 28.31 -1.03
N ILE A 124 -2.34 28.71 -0.13
CA ILE A 124 -2.48 29.94 0.66
C ILE A 124 -1.63 31.00 0.00
N ARG A 125 -2.24 32.12 -0.28
CA ARG A 125 -1.64 33.23 -1.02
C ARG A 125 -1.61 34.46 -0.17
N ALA A 126 -0.43 35.06 -0.03
CA ALA A 126 -0.23 36.32 0.63
C ALA A 126 0.24 37.37 -0.37
N ALA A 127 -0.22 38.58 -0.23
CA ALA A 127 0.36 39.75 -0.90
C ALA A 127 1.44 40.33 0.02
N ILE A 128 2.70 40.21 -0.35
CA ILE A 128 3.85 40.74 0.40
C ILE A 128 4.52 41.81 -0.49
N GLY A 129 4.13 43.06 -0.28
CA GLY A 129 4.57 44.14 -1.16
C GLY A 129 4.14 43.90 -2.60
N ASP A 130 5.10 43.92 -3.55
CA ASP A 130 4.86 43.65 -4.98
C ASP A 130 5.05 42.15 -5.34
N LYS A 131 5.27 41.30 -4.35
CA LYS A 131 5.52 39.87 -4.57
C LYS A 131 4.39 39.04 -3.96
N GLU A 132 3.97 38.06 -4.72
CA GLU A 132 3.02 37.03 -4.27
C GLU A 132 3.80 35.81 -3.78
N GLU A 133 3.61 35.45 -2.51
CA GLU A 133 4.20 34.25 -1.94
C GLU A 133 3.13 33.23 -1.63
N LEU A 134 3.46 31.94 -1.84
CA LEU A 134 2.53 30.82 -1.78
C LEU A 134 3.00 29.81 -0.74
N LEU A 135 2.03 29.26 0.01
CA LEU A 135 2.17 28.02 0.79
C LEU A 135 1.19 27.00 0.25
N HIS A 136 1.59 25.74 0.26
CA HIS A 136 0.76 24.65 -0.20
C HIS A 136 0.58 23.59 0.88
N TYR A 137 -0.65 23.06 0.95
CA TYR A 137 -0.97 21.89 1.77
C TYR A 137 -1.60 20.81 0.90
N ASN A 138 -1.04 19.61 0.99
CA ASN A 138 -1.67 18.40 0.48
C ASN A 138 -2.73 17.96 1.48
N VAL A 139 -3.99 18.05 1.14
CA VAL A 139 -5.10 17.67 2.02
C VAL A 139 -5.63 16.32 1.59
N SER A 140 -5.64 15.37 2.52
CA SER A 140 -6.24 14.06 2.37
C SER A 140 -7.30 13.84 3.45
N ILE A 141 -8.44 13.28 3.04
CA ILE A 141 -9.53 12.92 3.96
C ILE A 141 -9.76 11.43 3.83
N VAL A 142 -9.71 10.72 4.95
CA VAL A 142 -9.91 9.28 5.00
C VAL A 142 -11.05 8.94 5.95
N LYS A 143 -11.76 7.86 5.69
CA LYS A 143 -12.77 7.32 6.61
C LYS A 143 -12.10 6.58 7.76
N GLU A 144 -12.66 6.73 8.94
CA GLU A 144 -12.34 5.86 10.07
C GLU A 144 -12.59 4.40 9.67
N VAL A 145 -11.60 3.56 9.88
CA VAL A 145 -11.78 2.13 9.72
C VAL A 145 -12.41 1.63 11.02
N GLU A 146 -13.67 1.25 10.97
CA GLU A 146 -14.30 0.60 12.13
C GLU A 146 -13.54 -0.69 12.45
N PRO A 147 -13.16 -0.93 13.72
CA PRO A 147 -12.50 -2.17 14.09
C PRO A 147 -13.44 -3.34 13.78
N VAL A 148 -13.00 -4.21 12.87
CA VAL A 148 -13.73 -5.44 12.58
C VAL A 148 -13.59 -6.34 13.80
N PRO A 149 -14.69 -6.86 14.37
CA PRO A 149 -14.62 -7.77 15.51
C PRO A 149 -13.74 -8.97 15.18
N GLU A 150 -12.91 -9.41 16.13
CA GLU A 150 -12.06 -10.59 15.96
C GLU A 150 -12.85 -11.87 15.71
N THR A 151 -14.12 -11.89 16.13
CA THR A 151 -15.08 -12.98 15.94
C THR A 151 -15.45 -13.24 14.47
N LEU A 152 -15.13 -12.35 13.55
CA LEU A 152 -15.48 -12.50 12.12
C LEU A 152 -14.36 -13.15 11.29
N LYS A 153 -13.64 -14.13 11.84
CA LYS A 153 -12.51 -14.80 11.18
C LYS A 153 -12.90 -16.15 10.59
N ILE A 154 -12.20 -16.54 9.54
CA ILE A 154 -12.12 -17.94 9.12
C ILE A 154 -11.28 -18.67 10.16
N THR A 155 -11.86 -19.64 10.86
CA THR A 155 -11.20 -20.40 11.92
C THR A 155 -10.54 -21.68 11.40
N ASN A 156 -11.06 -22.25 10.31
CA ASN A 156 -10.43 -23.36 9.61
C ASN A 156 -10.78 -23.33 8.12
N PHE A 157 -9.84 -23.83 7.30
CA PHE A 157 -10.04 -24.06 5.88
C PHE A 157 -9.24 -25.29 5.48
N THR A 158 -9.92 -26.32 4.98
CA THR A 158 -9.31 -27.62 4.69
C THR A 158 -9.84 -28.19 3.38
N PHE A 159 -8.98 -28.74 2.56
CA PHE A 159 -9.37 -29.68 1.51
C PHE A 159 -9.26 -31.10 2.07
N GLU A 160 -10.36 -31.64 2.56
CA GLU A 160 -10.42 -33.00 3.06
C GLU A 160 -10.24 -34.00 1.90
N LYS A 161 -9.37 -34.99 2.09
CA LYS A 161 -9.14 -36.08 1.12
C LYS A 161 -10.44 -36.82 0.78
N SER A 162 -11.32 -36.98 1.76
CA SER A 162 -12.63 -37.63 1.58
C SER A 162 -13.51 -36.95 0.52
N LYS A 163 -13.40 -35.61 0.40
CA LYS A 163 -14.10 -34.80 -0.58
C LYS A 163 -13.26 -34.53 -1.84
N ASN A 164 -11.95 -34.68 -1.74
CA ASN A 164 -10.96 -34.41 -2.80
C ASN A 164 -10.08 -35.65 -3.02
N PRO A 165 -10.61 -36.72 -3.64
CA PRO A 165 -9.91 -38.02 -3.70
C PRO A 165 -8.60 -38.00 -4.52
N GLY A 166 -8.37 -36.94 -5.31
CA GLY A 166 -7.11 -36.68 -6.01
C GLY A 166 -5.97 -36.21 -5.11
N LEU A 167 -6.26 -35.82 -3.86
CA LEU A 167 -5.25 -35.41 -2.89
C LEU A 167 -4.71 -36.64 -2.11
N PRO A 168 -3.42 -36.67 -1.76
CA PRO A 168 -2.84 -37.79 -1.00
C PRO A 168 -3.28 -37.82 0.47
N ASN A 169 -3.57 -36.64 1.03
CA ASN A 169 -4.01 -36.39 2.41
C ASN A 169 -4.82 -35.10 2.48
N ASP A 170 -5.36 -34.80 3.65
CA ASP A 170 -5.99 -33.50 3.91
C ASP A 170 -4.97 -32.38 3.78
N ILE A 171 -5.40 -31.27 3.16
CA ILE A 171 -4.59 -30.05 3.01
C ILE A 171 -5.23 -28.97 3.89
N THR A 172 -4.47 -28.47 4.83
CA THR A 172 -4.90 -27.43 5.77
C THR A 172 -4.19 -26.11 5.49
N ILE A 173 -4.59 -25.04 6.17
CA ILE A 173 -3.93 -23.74 6.10
C ILE A 173 -2.46 -23.91 6.45
N SER A 174 -1.59 -23.54 5.51
CA SER A 174 -0.14 -23.55 5.72
C SER A 174 0.34 -22.26 6.38
N ARG A 175 -0.30 -21.12 6.04
CA ARG A 175 0.00 -19.81 6.61
C ARG A 175 -1.22 -18.90 6.56
N THR A 176 -1.36 -18.10 7.62
CA THR A 176 -2.30 -16.99 7.67
C THR A 176 -1.53 -15.68 7.81
N ILE A 177 -1.88 -14.69 7.00
CA ILE A 177 -1.44 -13.31 7.14
C ILE A 177 -2.66 -12.50 7.54
N GLU A 178 -2.63 -11.96 8.74
CA GLU A 178 -3.70 -11.11 9.25
C GLU A 178 -3.39 -9.64 8.96
N ASP A 179 -4.37 -8.93 8.44
CA ASP A 179 -4.32 -7.48 8.24
C ASP A 179 -5.64 -6.86 8.72
N THR A 180 -5.68 -5.55 8.85
CA THR A 180 -6.87 -4.83 9.32
C THR A 180 -8.06 -5.08 8.39
N GLY A 181 -8.98 -5.95 8.82
CA GLY A 181 -10.20 -6.32 8.09
C GLY A 181 -10.01 -7.20 6.86
N ARG A 182 -8.77 -7.55 6.50
CA ARG A 182 -8.46 -8.39 5.33
C ARG A 182 -7.40 -9.40 5.66
N ASP A 183 -7.77 -10.67 5.64
CA ASP A 183 -6.82 -11.76 5.86
C ASP A 183 -6.44 -12.41 4.54
N LYS A 184 -5.29 -13.09 4.54
CA LYS A 184 -4.92 -14.03 3.48
C LYS A 184 -4.61 -15.37 4.12
N ILE A 185 -5.08 -16.44 3.52
CA ILE A 185 -4.72 -17.80 3.88
C ILE A 185 -4.11 -18.51 2.69
N TYR A 186 -3.05 -19.28 2.96
CA TYR A 186 -2.31 -20.02 1.96
C TYR A 186 -2.48 -21.52 2.21
N LEU A 187 -2.83 -22.25 1.15
CA LEU A 187 -2.85 -23.70 1.12
C LEU A 187 -1.96 -24.18 -0.01
N PHE A 188 -1.08 -25.13 0.29
CA PHE A 188 -0.22 -25.73 -0.71
C PHE A 188 -0.65 -27.16 -0.99
N VAL A 189 -1.00 -27.38 -2.25
CA VAL A 189 -1.42 -28.69 -2.76
C VAL A 189 -0.27 -29.36 -3.52
N PRO A 190 -0.29 -30.68 -3.68
CA PRO A 190 0.72 -31.38 -4.47
C PRO A 190 0.74 -30.92 -5.93
N LEU A 191 1.91 -31.00 -6.55
CA LEU A 191 2.07 -30.78 -7.97
C LEU A 191 1.17 -31.70 -8.79
N GLY A 192 0.53 -31.17 -9.83
CA GLY A 192 -0.43 -31.90 -10.67
C GLY A 192 -1.86 -31.97 -10.12
N THR A 193 -2.15 -31.26 -9.01
CA THR A 193 -3.52 -31.13 -8.51
C THR A 193 -4.40 -30.36 -9.51
N ASP A 194 -5.61 -30.85 -9.74
CA ASP A 194 -6.62 -30.12 -10.52
C ASP A 194 -7.26 -29.01 -9.67
N PHE A 195 -6.84 -27.78 -9.90
CA PHE A 195 -7.36 -26.60 -9.19
C PHE A 195 -8.83 -26.25 -9.52
N THR A 196 -9.42 -26.86 -10.58
CA THR A 196 -10.74 -26.46 -11.06
C THR A 196 -11.90 -27.05 -10.26
N LYS A 197 -11.64 -28.03 -9.38
CA LYS A 197 -12.70 -28.83 -8.74
C LYS A 197 -12.40 -29.17 -7.28
N LEU A 198 -11.75 -28.27 -6.55
CA LEU A 198 -11.49 -28.51 -5.14
C LEU A 198 -12.72 -28.17 -4.29
N ILE A 199 -13.01 -29.00 -3.31
CA ILE A 199 -14.14 -28.84 -2.40
C ILE A 199 -13.58 -28.49 -1.01
N PRO A 200 -13.66 -27.22 -0.61
CA PRO A 200 -13.19 -26.81 0.72
C PRO A 200 -14.23 -27.11 1.81
N THR A 201 -13.73 -27.43 2.98
CA THR A 201 -14.48 -27.41 4.24
C THR A 201 -14.03 -26.18 5.01
N ILE A 202 -14.98 -25.29 5.32
CA ILE A 202 -14.71 -23.98 5.93
C ILE A 202 -15.44 -23.89 7.27
N THR A 203 -14.73 -23.46 8.31
CA THR A 203 -15.33 -23.02 9.57
C THR A 203 -14.97 -21.57 9.84
N TYR A 204 -15.88 -20.83 10.41
CA TYR A 204 -15.74 -19.41 10.67
C TYR A 204 -16.46 -19.01 11.96
N ASP A 205 -16.04 -17.90 12.52
CA ASP A 205 -16.68 -17.29 13.68
C ASP A 205 -17.45 -16.03 13.22
N GLY A 206 -18.75 -16.19 13.06
CA GLY A 206 -19.66 -15.17 12.54
C GLY A 206 -21.01 -15.78 12.20
N THR A 207 -21.94 -14.98 11.69
CA THR A 207 -23.30 -15.44 11.42
C THR A 207 -23.49 -15.94 10.01
N LYS A 208 -22.84 -15.32 9.03
CA LYS A 208 -22.94 -15.65 7.60
C LYS A 208 -21.61 -15.63 6.90
N LEU A 209 -21.43 -16.54 5.96
CA LEU A 209 -20.26 -16.61 5.09
C LEU A 209 -20.68 -16.38 3.64
N PHE A 210 -20.14 -15.35 3.04
CA PHE A 210 -20.32 -15.02 1.61
C PHE A 210 -19.02 -15.28 0.84
N TYR A 211 -19.12 -15.45 -0.46
CA TYR A 211 -17.96 -15.63 -1.31
C TYR A 211 -18.10 -14.95 -2.67
N THR A 212 -16.96 -14.70 -3.30
CA THR A 212 -16.88 -14.33 -4.71
C THR A 212 -15.63 -14.89 -5.35
N GLN A 213 -15.68 -15.15 -6.65
CA GLN A 213 -14.52 -15.47 -7.49
C GLN A 213 -14.14 -14.29 -8.38
N ASP A 214 -14.86 -13.20 -8.31
CA ASP A 214 -14.63 -11.96 -9.04
C ASP A 214 -14.02 -10.90 -8.10
N SER A 215 -12.77 -10.52 -8.37
CA SER A 215 -12.06 -9.49 -7.60
C SER A 215 -12.58 -8.08 -7.80
N SER A 216 -13.46 -7.84 -8.78
CA SER A 216 -14.10 -6.55 -9.00
C SER A 216 -15.30 -6.31 -8.06
N VAL A 217 -15.83 -7.37 -7.45
CA VAL A 217 -16.95 -7.27 -6.50
C VAL A 217 -16.40 -6.75 -5.16
N ALA A 218 -16.93 -5.61 -4.72
CA ALA A 218 -16.56 -5.09 -3.40
C ALA A 218 -17.08 -6.02 -2.28
N PRO A 219 -16.35 -6.20 -1.17
CA PRO A 219 -16.77 -7.09 -0.09
C PRO A 219 -18.16 -6.81 0.49
N VAL A 220 -18.57 -5.55 0.51
CA VAL A 220 -19.91 -5.14 0.98
C VAL A 220 -21.03 -5.60 0.05
N ASP A 221 -20.71 -5.74 -1.24
CA ASP A 221 -21.65 -6.10 -2.31
C ASP A 221 -21.71 -7.61 -2.57
N MET A 222 -20.98 -8.41 -1.79
CA MET A 222 -21.07 -9.87 -1.88
C MET A 222 -22.43 -10.33 -1.40
N ASP A 223 -23.20 -10.92 -2.30
CA ASP A 223 -24.59 -11.42 -2.06
C ASP A 223 -24.69 -12.95 -2.14
N ALA A 224 -23.72 -13.62 -2.75
CA ALA A 224 -23.68 -15.07 -2.84
C ALA A 224 -23.21 -15.67 -1.52
N GLU A 225 -24.13 -16.25 -0.75
CA GLU A 225 -23.82 -17.00 0.46
C GLU A 225 -23.07 -18.29 0.10
N TYR A 226 -22.02 -18.60 0.87
CA TYR A 226 -21.25 -19.83 0.62
C TYR A 226 -22.13 -21.04 0.94
N PRO A 227 -22.32 -21.97 -0.02
CA PRO A 227 -23.24 -23.09 0.16
C PRO A 227 -22.67 -24.11 1.17
N ASP A 228 -23.54 -24.65 1.99
CA ASP A 228 -23.17 -25.64 2.98
C ASP A 228 -22.51 -26.89 2.36
N GLY A 229 -21.29 -27.11 2.69
CA GLY A 229 -20.63 -28.41 2.84
C GLY A 229 -20.02 -29.06 1.62
N ASN A 230 -20.40 -28.80 0.35
CA ASN A 230 -19.88 -29.56 -0.80
C ASN A 230 -19.77 -28.80 -2.13
N ALA A 231 -19.64 -27.50 -2.10
CA ALA A 231 -19.45 -26.71 -3.32
C ALA A 231 -18.05 -26.95 -3.91
N SER A 232 -18.01 -27.37 -5.17
CA SER A 232 -16.77 -27.43 -5.93
C SER A 232 -16.40 -26.03 -6.40
N ILE A 233 -15.20 -25.58 -6.03
CA ILE A 233 -14.68 -24.25 -6.34
C ILE A 233 -13.54 -24.36 -7.35
N ASP A 234 -13.52 -23.45 -8.30
CA ASP A 234 -12.44 -23.33 -9.28
C ASP A 234 -11.40 -22.31 -8.75
N PHE A 235 -10.28 -22.83 -8.24
CA PHE A 235 -9.15 -22.03 -7.76
C PHE A 235 -8.12 -21.73 -8.84
N LYS A 236 -8.37 -22.11 -10.08
CA LYS A 236 -7.40 -21.90 -11.17
C LYS A 236 -7.26 -20.42 -11.50
N TYR A 237 -6.02 -19.92 -11.49
CA TYR A 237 -5.72 -18.55 -11.93
C TYR A 237 -6.32 -18.26 -13.33
N PRO A 238 -6.89 -17.09 -13.60
CA PRO A 238 -6.89 -15.87 -12.78
C PRO A 238 -8.08 -15.73 -11.80
N LYS A 239 -8.85 -16.78 -11.55
CA LYS A 239 -9.95 -16.71 -10.60
C LYS A 239 -9.41 -16.47 -9.19
N ASN A 240 -10.09 -15.60 -8.47
CA ASN A 240 -9.85 -15.39 -7.05
C ASN A 240 -10.84 -16.23 -6.23
N PHE A 241 -10.56 -16.42 -4.96
CA PHE A 241 -11.55 -16.92 -4.03
C PHE A 241 -11.48 -16.05 -2.77
N ILE A 242 -12.46 -15.20 -2.63
CA ILE A 242 -12.57 -14.23 -1.54
C ILE A 242 -13.80 -14.59 -0.72
N LEU A 243 -13.60 -14.71 0.58
CA LEU A 243 -14.63 -14.98 1.58
C LEU A 243 -14.91 -13.69 2.35
N ALA A 244 -16.17 -13.48 2.73
CA ALA A 244 -16.58 -12.43 3.65
C ALA A 244 -17.43 -13.03 4.77
N VAL A 245 -16.90 -12.99 5.99
CA VAL A 245 -17.68 -13.34 7.19
C VAL A 245 -18.41 -12.09 7.65
N LYS A 246 -19.72 -12.16 7.79
CA LYS A 246 -20.57 -11.04 8.24
C LYS A 246 -21.20 -11.35 9.58
N ASP A 247 -21.48 -10.28 10.35
CA ASP A 247 -22.27 -10.35 11.57
C ASP A 247 -23.75 -10.54 11.26
N LYS A 248 -24.55 -10.66 12.33
CA LYS A 248 -26.00 -10.91 12.23
C LYS A 248 -26.75 -9.85 11.42
N ASN A 249 -26.31 -8.62 11.45
CA ASN A 249 -26.98 -7.49 10.80
C ASN A 249 -26.38 -7.19 9.42
N ASN A 250 -25.31 -7.86 9.02
CA ASN A 250 -24.45 -7.54 7.87
C ASN A 250 -23.77 -6.14 7.94
N ASP A 251 -23.73 -5.54 9.13
CA ASP A 251 -23.16 -4.20 9.34
C ASP A 251 -21.64 -4.24 9.42
N LYS A 252 -21.10 -5.38 9.88
CA LYS A 252 -19.65 -5.60 10.00
C LYS A 252 -19.25 -6.83 9.22
N LEU A 253 -18.09 -6.73 8.60
CA LEU A 253 -17.53 -7.84 7.83
C LEU A 253 -16.02 -7.91 7.98
N ARG A 254 -15.49 -9.12 7.81
CA ARG A 254 -14.07 -9.39 7.64
C ARG A 254 -13.87 -10.26 6.42
N THR A 255 -12.90 -9.93 5.59
CA THR A 255 -12.63 -10.67 4.37
C THR A 255 -11.41 -11.54 4.50
N THR A 256 -11.41 -12.66 3.79
CA THR A 256 -10.26 -13.56 3.68
C THR A 256 -10.05 -13.92 2.22
N THR A 257 -8.88 -13.59 1.70
CA THR A 257 -8.45 -14.07 0.38
C THR A 257 -7.78 -15.42 0.54
N VAL A 258 -8.27 -16.42 -0.19
CA VAL A 258 -7.72 -17.78 -0.17
C VAL A 258 -6.83 -17.98 -1.38
N ILE A 259 -5.57 -18.32 -1.12
CA ILE A 259 -4.54 -18.54 -2.13
C ILE A 259 -4.17 -20.03 -2.11
N VAL A 260 -4.43 -20.71 -3.22
CA VAL A 260 -4.14 -22.14 -3.39
C VAL A 260 -3.09 -22.30 -4.47
N ASP A 261 -1.94 -22.80 -4.10
CA ASP A 261 -0.82 -23.04 -5.02
C ASP A 261 -0.07 -24.34 -4.66
N VAL A 262 0.99 -24.66 -5.38
CA VAL A 262 1.94 -25.71 -4.99
C VAL A 262 3.03 -25.09 -4.11
N ILE A 263 3.64 -25.90 -3.23
CA ILE A 263 4.62 -25.37 -2.27
C ILE A 263 5.90 -24.84 -2.94
N ASN A 264 6.30 -25.42 -4.06
CA ASN A 264 7.48 -25.03 -4.85
C ASN A 264 7.05 -24.72 -6.28
N PRO A 265 6.38 -23.58 -6.53
CA PRO A 265 5.83 -23.26 -7.85
C PRO A 265 6.90 -22.89 -8.87
N LEU A 266 8.09 -22.46 -8.44
CA LEU A 266 9.21 -22.15 -9.33
C LEU A 266 10.18 -23.31 -9.38
N GLU A 267 10.29 -23.95 -10.54
CA GLU A 267 11.27 -24.98 -10.84
C GLU A 267 12.44 -24.42 -11.66
N ILE A 268 13.63 -24.90 -11.40
CA ILE A 268 14.80 -24.77 -12.30
C ILE A 268 15.01 -26.12 -12.96
N GLU A 269 14.97 -26.18 -14.29
CA GLU A 269 15.09 -27.40 -15.06
C GLU A 269 16.41 -28.15 -14.74
N THR A 270 17.51 -27.41 -14.53
CA THR A 270 18.81 -27.96 -14.15
C THR A 270 19.40 -27.14 -13.00
N VAL A 271 19.42 -27.70 -11.81
CA VAL A 271 19.84 -27.04 -10.55
C VAL A 271 21.36 -26.94 -10.36
N SER A 272 22.15 -27.66 -11.17
CA SER A 272 23.61 -27.62 -11.12
C SER A 272 24.15 -27.60 -12.55
N ILE A 273 24.87 -26.55 -12.90
CA ILE A 273 25.33 -26.33 -14.27
C ILE A 273 26.84 -25.98 -14.31
N THR A 274 27.43 -26.28 -15.45
CA THR A 274 28.73 -25.77 -15.83
C THR A 274 28.55 -24.90 -17.08
N THR A 275 28.99 -23.63 -17.02
CA THR A 275 28.95 -22.75 -18.20
C THR A 275 29.97 -23.23 -19.26
N PRO A 276 29.81 -22.83 -20.51
CA PRO A 276 30.94 -22.82 -21.45
C PRO A 276 32.12 -22.06 -20.85
N ASP A 277 33.33 -22.38 -21.31
CA ASP A 277 34.55 -21.67 -20.91
C ASP A 277 34.44 -20.17 -21.31
N ALA A 278 34.78 -19.29 -20.39
CA ALA A 278 34.82 -17.85 -20.62
C ALA A 278 36.24 -17.40 -20.90
N THR A 279 36.41 -16.45 -21.83
CA THR A 279 37.76 -15.97 -22.23
C THR A 279 38.22 -14.86 -21.28
N GLU A 280 39.45 -14.95 -20.79
CA GLU A 280 40.07 -13.92 -19.94
C GLU A 280 40.01 -12.54 -20.62
N GLY A 281 39.77 -11.49 -19.85
CA GLY A 281 39.70 -10.12 -20.36
C GLY A 281 38.31 -9.68 -20.85
N ASN A 282 37.33 -10.57 -20.93
CA ASN A 282 35.97 -10.28 -21.37
C ASN A 282 34.96 -10.51 -20.24
N SER A 283 33.73 -10.09 -20.50
CA SER A 283 32.58 -10.46 -19.67
C SER A 283 31.56 -11.15 -20.56
N GLU A 284 31.30 -12.41 -20.31
CA GLU A 284 30.50 -13.25 -21.19
C GLU A 284 29.19 -13.70 -20.49
N THR A 285 28.11 -13.81 -21.28
CA THR A 285 26.81 -14.24 -20.76
C THR A 285 26.33 -15.47 -21.51
N PHE A 286 25.96 -16.49 -20.76
CA PHE A 286 25.51 -17.77 -21.26
C PHE A 286 24.07 -18.05 -20.82
N THR A 287 23.21 -18.54 -21.70
CA THR A 287 21.95 -19.16 -21.31
C THR A 287 22.24 -20.59 -20.84
N VAL A 288 21.83 -20.92 -19.64
CA VAL A 288 22.33 -22.13 -18.97
C VAL A 288 21.25 -23.13 -18.56
N THR A 289 20.05 -22.65 -18.26
CA THR A 289 18.88 -23.47 -17.87
C THR A 289 17.61 -22.66 -18.06
N LYS A 290 16.48 -23.17 -17.60
CA LYS A 290 15.18 -22.50 -17.64
C LYS A 290 14.51 -22.44 -16.29
N TRP A 291 13.73 -21.40 -16.09
CA TRP A 291 12.70 -21.34 -15.09
C TRP A 291 11.42 -21.95 -15.65
N ILE A 292 10.66 -22.62 -14.81
CA ILE A 292 9.34 -23.13 -15.12
C ILE A 292 8.42 -22.77 -13.97
N ASN A 293 7.33 -22.04 -14.25
CA ASN A 293 6.27 -21.85 -13.27
C ASN A 293 5.29 -23.03 -13.36
N GLN A 294 5.44 -23.97 -12.43
CA GLN A 294 4.55 -25.13 -12.29
C GLN A 294 3.40 -24.91 -11.30
N GLY A 295 3.30 -23.69 -10.77
CA GLY A 295 2.27 -23.29 -9.82
C GLY A 295 1.00 -22.79 -10.49
N ASN A 296 0.12 -22.25 -9.63
CA ASN A 296 -1.20 -21.76 -10.04
C ASN A 296 -1.25 -20.24 -10.19
N HIS A 297 -0.27 -19.49 -9.69
CA HIS A 297 -0.27 -18.03 -9.74
C HIS A 297 0.93 -17.48 -10.52
N ILE A 298 0.83 -16.20 -10.92
CA ILE A 298 1.98 -15.49 -11.52
C ILE A 298 3.06 -15.33 -10.46
N LEU A 299 4.30 -15.66 -10.83
CA LEU A 299 5.46 -15.51 -9.97
C LEU A 299 6.28 -14.28 -10.31
N GLU A 300 6.75 -13.61 -9.28
CA GLU A 300 7.74 -12.52 -9.33
C GLU A 300 8.91 -12.86 -8.38
N TYR A 301 9.87 -11.96 -8.26
CA TYR A 301 10.92 -12.08 -7.25
C TYR A 301 10.61 -11.26 -6.02
N GLU A 302 10.73 -11.90 -4.84
CA GLU A 302 10.61 -11.25 -3.54
C GLU A 302 11.71 -10.20 -3.36
N LYS A 303 12.95 -10.62 -3.56
CA LYS A 303 14.13 -9.79 -3.36
C LYS A 303 15.26 -10.12 -4.35
N ALA A 304 16.35 -9.40 -4.23
CA ALA A 304 17.53 -9.60 -5.06
C ALA A 304 18.12 -11.01 -4.84
N THR A 305 18.64 -11.61 -5.92
CA THR A 305 19.42 -12.84 -5.90
C THR A 305 20.59 -12.70 -4.93
N THR A 306 20.76 -13.66 -4.02
CA THR A 306 21.93 -13.78 -3.17
C THR A 306 22.84 -14.91 -3.65
N TYR A 307 24.04 -14.99 -3.10
CA TYR A 307 25.03 -15.94 -3.54
C TYR A 307 25.71 -16.58 -2.34
N GLU A 308 25.86 -17.90 -2.40
CA GLU A 308 26.49 -18.75 -1.39
C GLU A 308 27.62 -19.55 -2.03
N ASN A 309 28.48 -20.15 -1.19
CA ASN A 309 29.50 -21.14 -1.60
C ASN A 309 30.41 -20.63 -2.73
N GLN A 310 30.88 -19.39 -2.62
CA GLN A 310 31.77 -18.80 -3.60
C GLN A 310 33.18 -19.38 -3.45
N GLU A 311 33.69 -20.00 -4.53
CA GLU A 311 35.03 -20.60 -4.57
C GLU A 311 35.73 -20.22 -5.91
N PRO A 312 36.96 -19.65 -5.84
CA PRO A 312 37.59 -19.08 -4.66
C PRO A 312 36.83 -17.87 -4.14
N ILE A 313 37.06 -17.49 -2.87
CA ILE A 313 36.52 -16.24 -2.33
C ILE A 313 37.22 -15.07 -3.04
N THR A 314 36.43 -14.18 -3.62
CA THR A 314 36.93 -13.01 -4.36
C THR A 314 36.27 -11.73 -3.85
N PRO A 315 36.92 -10.55 -3.97
CA PRO A 315 36.37 -9.28 -3.47
C PRO A 315 35.01 -8.89 -4.10
N THR A 316 34.85 -9.23 -5.38
CA THR A 316 33.58 -9.06 -6.11
C THR A 316 33.19 -10.37 -6.78
N ARG A 317 31.96 -10.48 -7.27
CA ARG A 317 31.46 -11.73 -7.84
C ARG A 317 31.99 -11.95 -9.25
N VAL A 318 32.57 -13.13 -9.45
CA VAL A 318 32.97 -13.59 -10.78
C VAL A 318 31.76 -14.04 -11.59
N ILE A 319 30.81 -14.72 -10.93
CA ILE A 319 29.64 -15.30 -11.56
C ILE A 319 28.38 -14.63 -11.01
N THR A 320 27.52 -14.15 -11.93
CA THR A 320 26.20 -13.58 -11.58
C THR A 320 25.11 -14.21 -12.42
N ALA A 321 24.05 -14.68 -11.77
CA ALA A 321 22.87 -15.17 -12.45
C ALA A 321 21.90 -14.01 -12.72
N ARG A 322 21.50 -13.86 -13.97
CA ARG A 322 20.54 -12.82 -14.38
C ARG A 322 19.13 -13.32 -14.20
N ARG A 323 18.32 -12.48 -13.59
CA ARG A 323 16.88 -12.65 -13.50
C ARG A 323 16.24 -12.17 -14.80
N THR A 324 15.70 -13.06 -15.59
CA THR A 324 14.96 -12.71 -16.80
C THR A 324 13.48 -13.12 -16.64
N LEU A 325 12.80 -12.60 -15.61
CA LEU A 325 11.34 -12.67 -15.58
C LEU A 325 10.74 -11.54 -16.41
N PRO A 326 9.62 -11.80 -17.11
CA PRO A 326 8.87 -10.77 -17.81
C PRO A 326 8.44 -9.66 -16.83
N SER A 327 8.26 -8.43 -17.33
CA SER A 327 7.75 -7.32 -16.51
C SER A 327 6.38 -7.60 -15.88
N GLY A 328 5.61 -8.52 -16.46
CA GLY A 328 4.34 -9.00 -15.95
C GLY A 328 4.42 -10.18 -14.98
N GLY A 329 5.62 -10.67 -14.68
CA GLY A 329 5.84 -11.92 -13.94
C GLY A 329 5.80 -13.16 -14.83
N LEU A 330 6.11 -14.32 -14.27
CA LEU A 330 6.08 -15.62 -14.96
C LEU A 330 4.70 -16.26 -14.74
N ILE A 331 3.90 -16.38 -15.80
CA ILE A 331 2.54 -16.94 -15.69
C ILE A 331 2.57 -18.46 -15.50
N PRO A 332 1.50 -19.08 -14.95
CA PRO A 332 1.40 -20.54 -14.81
C PRO A 332 1.68 -21.29 -16.11
N GLY A 333 2.56 -22.29 -16.06
CA GLY A 333 2.97 -23.09 -17.21
C GLY A 333 4.01 -22.44 -18.13
N GLU A 334 4.37 -21.20 -17.89
CA GLU A 334 5.39 -20.50 -18.69
C GLU A 334 6.80 -20.90 -18.28
N SER A 335 7.71 -20.98 -19.27
CA SER A 335 9.14 -21.15 -19.05
C SER A 335 9.94 -19.97 -19.58
N ARG A 336 11.06 -19.64 -18.94
CA ARG A 336 12.00 -18.59 -19.35
C ARG A 336 13.45 -19.00 -19.12
N ASP A 337 14.31 -18.51 -19.97
CA ASP A 337 15.74 -18.78 -19.89
C ASP A 337 16.38 -18.14 -18.65
N VAL A 338 17.30 -18.87 -18.04
CA VAL A 338 18.19 -18.38 -16.99
C VAL A 338 19.56 -18.15 -17.63
N SER A 339 20.06 -16.94 -17.53
CA SER A 339 21.39 -16.57 -18.03
C SER A 339 22.34 -16.31 -16.88
N VAL A 340 23.59 -16.70 -17.10
CA VAL A 340 24.71 -16.47 -16.19
C VAL A 340 25.75 -15.61 -16.87
N THR A 341 26.19 -14.55 -16.20
CA THR A 341 27.31 -13.72 -16.67
C THR A 341 28.54 -14.09 -15.86
N VAL A 342 29.63 -14.40 -16.57
CA VAL A 342 30.96 -14.63 -16.02
C VAL A 342 31.79 -13.37 -16.28
N ASN A 343 32.23 -12.70 -15.20
CA ASN A 343 33.11 -11.54 -15.30
C ASN A 343 34.57 -11.98 -15.40
N SER A 344 34.99 -12.43 -16.59
CA SER A 344 36.34 -12.86 -16.86
C SER A 344 37.31 -11.69 -17.16
N ARG A 345 36.78 -10.45 -17.17
CA ARG A 345 37.62 -9.26 -17.37
C ARG A 345 38.57 -9.00 -16.22
N ASP A 346 38.08 -9.14 -15.00
CA ASP A 346 38.75 -8.71 -13.79
C ASP A 346 39.38 -9.89 -13.01
N TYR A 347 39.30 -11.11 -13.58
CA TYR A 347 39.70 -12.32 -12.87
C TYR A 347 40.55 -13.21 -13.74
N PRO A 348 41.63 -13.83 -13.14
CA PRO A 348 42.57 -14.68 -13.89
C PRO A 348 41.91 -16.00 -14.29
N GLN A 349 42.63 -16.72 -15.12
CA GLN A 349 42.30 -18.10 -15.48
C GLN A 349 42.11 -18.96 -14.23
N GLY A 350 41.10 -19.82 -14.24
CA GLY A 350 40.76 -20.68 -13.13
C GLY A 350 39.34 -21.18 -13.19
N THR A 351 39.03 -22.02 -12.24
CA THR A 351 37.67 -22.54 -12.03
C THR A 351 37.02 -21.81 -10.89
N TYR A 352 35.81 -21.29 -11.12
CA TYR A 352 35.03 -20.51 -10.18
C TYR A 352 33.68 -21.20 -9.93
N LYS A 353 33.23 -21.20 -8.70
CA LYS A 353 31.95 -21.78 -8.30
C LYS A 353 31.13 -20.80 -7.46
N THR A 354 29.84 -20.89 -7.56
CA THR A 354 28.92 -20.19 -6.67
C THR A 354 27.54 -20.87 -6.70
N THR A 355 26.73 -20.61 -5.68
CA THR A 355 25.33 -20.98 -5.66
C THR A 355 24.49 -19.71 -5.67
N ALA A 356 23.72 -19.47 -6.71
CA ALA A 356 22.75 -18.39 -6.77
C ALA A 356 21.46 -18.84 -6.05
N VAL A 357 20.93 -17.98 -5.18
CA VAL A 357 19.70 -18.22 -4.43
C VAL A 357 18.65 -17.22 -4.89
N PHE A 358 17.55 -17.73 -5.39
CA PHE A 358 16.42 -16.94 -5.90
C PHE A 358 15.23 -17.05 -4.97
N TYR A 359 14.52 -15.95 -4.79
CA TYR A 359 13.41 -15.83 -3.86
C TYR A 359 12.13 -15.51 -4.64
N PRO A 360 11.36 -16.56 -5.03
CA PRO A 360 10.09 -16.35 -5.70
C PRO A 360 9.03 -15.78 -4.75
N SER A 361 8.11 -15.01 -5.30
CA SER A 361 6.89 -14.60 -4.61
C SER A 361 5.71 -14.65 -5.55
N ILE A 362 4.52 -14.82 -5.00
CA ILE A 362 3.27 -14.69 -5.75
C ILE A 362 3.08 -13.20 -6.06
N LYS A 363 2.76 -12.87 -7.32
CA LYS A 363 2.57 -11.49 -7.77
C LYS A 363 1.54 -10.77 -6.89
N TYR A 364 1.80 -9.49 -6.60
CA TYR A 364 1.04 -8.61 -5.69
C TYR A 364 1.10 -8.95 -4.21
N ASN A 365 1.84 -10.00 -3.82
CA ASN A 365 2.04 -10.37 -2.43
C ASN A 365 3.50 -10.16 -1.97
N LYS A 366 4.29 -9.54 -2.82
CA LYS A 366 5.72 -9.29 -2.60
C LYS A 366 5.94 -8.40 -1.36
N GLY A 367 6.94 -8.78 -0.56
CA GLY A 367 7.34 -8.04 0.63
C GLY A 367 6.38 -8.18 1.82
N ILE A 368 5.23 -8.84 1.61
CA ILE A 368 4.20 -9.01 2.64
C ILE A 368 4.13 -10.46 3.08
N ASP A 369 4.11 -11.38 2.09
CA ASP A 369 3.84 -12.79 2.30
C ASP A 369 5.04 -13.63 1.86
N ASP A 370 6.08 -13.72 2.69
CA ASP A 370 7.25 -14.58 2.45
C ASP A 370 6.88 -16.06 2.73
N VAL A 371 6.09 -16.63 1.82
CA VAL A 371 5.51 -17.98 1.99
C VAL A 371 6.17 -19.05 1.12
N LEU A 372 6.91 -18.63 0.06
CA LEU A 372 7.54 -19.55 -0.87
C LEU A 372 9.00 -19.81 -0.51
N GLU A 373 9.44 -21.04 -0.73
CA GLU A 373 10.83 -21.42 -0.52
C GLU A 373 11.75 -20.83 -1.59
N SER A 374 12.98 -20.55 -1.20
CA SER A 374 14.02 -20.12 -2.14
C SER A 374 14.46 -21.29 -3.02
N VAL A 375 14.82 -20.95 -4.28
CA VAL A 375 15.32 -21.92 -5.26
C VAL A 375 16.81 -21.67 -5.51
N LYS A 376 17.60 -22.73 -5.58
CA LYS A 376 19.07 -22.66 -5.68
C LYS A 376 19.57 -23.18 -7.03
N LEU A 377 20.55 -22.48 -7.60
CA LEU A 377 21.27 -22.88 -8.79
C LEU A 377 22.77 -22.90 -8.50
N SER A 378 23.36 -24.08 -8.51
CA SER A 378 24.81 -24.27 -8.38
C SER A 378 25.48 -24.05 -9.74
N ILE A 379 26.48 -23.18 -9.78
CA ILE A 379 27.14 -22.75 -11.02
C ILE A 379 28.63 -22.98 -10.92
N THR A 380 29.19 -23.64 -11.90
CA THR A 380 30.64 -23.75 -12.12
C THR A 380 30.99 -23.06 -13.44
N SER A 381 32.02 -22.26 -13.44
CA SER A 381 32.53 -21.60 -14.64
C SER A 381 34.04 -21.69 -14.69
N LYS A 382 34.62 -21.80 -15.89
CA LYS A 382 36.05 -21.81 -16.09
C LYS A 382 36.47 -20.62 -16.97
N ILE A 383 37.43 -19.85 -16.49
CA ILE A 383 38.07 -18.78 -17.26
C ILE A 383 39.34 -19.39 -17.91
N VAL A 384 39.43 -19.28 -19.22
CA VAL A 384 40.55 -19.75 -20.02
C VAL A 384 41.24 -18.57 -20.73
N LYS A 385 42.39 -18.82 -21.28
CA LYS A 385 43.17 -17.80 -22.00
C LYS A 385 42.47 -17.32 -23.27
#